data_5c7d8955ddb36cc242394a9a6a501c2a
#
_entry.id   5c7d8955ddb36cc242394a9a6a501c2a
#
_cell.length_a   1.000
_cell.length_b   1.000
_cell.length_c   1.000
_cell.angle_alpha   90.00
_cell.angle_beta   90.00
_cell.angle_gamma   90.00
#
_symmetry.space_group_name_H-M   'P 1'
#
loop_
_entity.id
_entity.type
_entity.pdbx_description
1 polymer ?
#
loop_
_entity_poly.entity_id
_entity_poly.type
_entity_poly.pdbx_seq_one_letter_code
_entity_poly.pdbx_strand_id
1 'polypeptide(L)'
;MLSLIRMVVAVEMMLLPAWVGAVFVRPSTSVAGRAARTPAIVVLVTAALLVLAAMAEDGSVVGVFRSQAVAVGWVVLLVGMAAVLERLAGPRPAQVLTALLGWAVIGAMILAGPVVEMVGEPAKATVVRAVVHANPLLVAEQELGLRWMHQALTYRFSPLGESYDYLFGHLMWWKTLLAHVFAGSALLVFGVGRRRVGA
;
A
#
# COMPACT_ATOMS: atom_id res chain seq x y z
N MET A 1 -10.62 -21.65 3.76
CA MET A 1 -9.19 -21.30 3.71
C MET A 1 -8.95 -19.96 3.00
N LEU A 2 -9.43 -19.77 1.76
CA LEU A 2 -9.22 -18.54 0.99
C LEU A 2 -9.71 -17.26 1.71
N SER A 3 -10.83 -17.31 2.42
CA SER A 3 -11.33 -16.16 3.22
C SER A 3 -10.37 -15.76 4.34
N LEU A 4 -9.68 -16.72 4.95
CA LEU A 4 -8.66 -16.45 5.97
C LEU A 4 -7.44 -15.76 5.35
N ILE A 5 -6.95 -16.25 4.20
CA ILE A 5 -5.83 -15.64 3.47
C ILE A 5 -6.15 -14.18 3.13
N ARG A 6 -7.34 -13.91 2.58
CA ARG A 6 -7.81 -12.55 2.26
C ARG A 6 -7.82 -11.66 3.50
N MET A 7 -8.40 -12.15 4.58
CA MET A 7 -8.45 -11.41 5.85
C MET A 7 -7.04 -11.07 6.37
N VAL A 8 -6.11 -12.02 6.31
CA VAL A 8 -4.73 -11.79 6.77
C VAL A 8 -4.04 -10.73 5.89
N VAL A 9 -4.19 -10.80 4.56
CA VAL A 9 -3.62 -9.80 3.65
C VAL A 9 -4.23 -8.41 3.89
N ALA A 10 -5.55 -8.33 4.09
CA ALA A 10 -6.20 -7.05 4.39
C ALA A 10 -5.69 -6.43 5.71
N VAL A 11 -5.59 -7.24 6.76
CA VAL A 11 -5.06 -6.81 8.06
C VAL A 11 -3.59 -6.40 7.94
N GLU A 12 -2.78 -7.16 7.20
CA GLU A 12 -1.39 -6.81 6.93
C GLU A 12 -1.27 -5.43 6.27
N MET A 13 -1.98 -5.20 5.15
CA MET A 13 -1.95 -3.93 4.43
C MET A 13 -2.37 -2.75 5.32
N MET A 14 -3.34 -2.94 6.19
CA MET A 14 -3.82 -1.94 7.15
C MET A 14 -2.81 -1.67 8.27
N LEU A 15 -2.04 -2.67 8.72
CA LEU A 15 -1.07 -2.51 9.79
C LEU A 15 0.29 -1.97 9.31
N LEU A 16 0.66 -2.19 8.06
CA LEU A 16 1.96 -1.78 7.52
C LEU A 16 2.28 -0.30 7.72
N PRO A 17 1.36 0.68 7.53
CA PRO A 17 1.68 2.09 7.78
C PRO A 17 2.11 2.38 9.22
N ALA A 18 1.42 1.81 10.20
CA ALA A 18 1.77 1.97 11.62
C ALA A 18 3.08 1.24 11.95
N TRP A 19 3.27 0.03 11.42
CA TRP A 19 4.48 -0.76 11.60
C TRP A 19 5.72 -0.04 11.05
N VAL A 20 5.66 0.45 9.80
CA VAL A 20 6.77 1.19 9.18
C VAL A 20 7.08 2.45 9.98
N GLY A 21 6.07 3.22 10.37
CA GLY A 21 6.24 4.38 11.24
C GLY A 21 6.97 4.03 12.54
N ALA A 22 6.55 2.97 13.21
CA ALA A 22 7.12 2.55 14.49
C ALA A 22 8.55 1.99 14.38
N VAL A 23 8.85 1.21 13.34
CA VAL A 23 10.13 0.50 13.19
C VAL A 23 11.18 1.36 12.49
N PHE A 24 10.80 2.04 11.40
CA PHE A 24 11.75 2.81 10.61
C PHE A 24 12.25 4.05 11.34
N VAL A 25 11.43 4.72 12.14
CA VAL A 25 11.75 6.00 12.77
C VAL A 25 12.44 5.85 14.14
N ARG A 26 12.85 4.65 14.54
CA ARG A 26 13.61 4.46 15.81
C ARG A 26 15.00 5.08 15.73
N PRO A 27 15.39 5.92 16.71
CA PRO A 27 16.63 6.74 16.64
C PRO A 27 17.95 5.94 16.78
N SER A 28 17.91 4.65 17.10
CA SER A 28 19.09 3.90 17.56
C SER A 28 19.87 3.14 16.48
N THR A 29 19.47 3.19 15.20
CA THR A 29 20.11 2.42 14.12
C THR A 29 20.35 3.23 12.86
N SER A 30 21.34 2.84 12.05
CA SER A 30 21.56 3.44 10.73
C SER A 30 20.32 3.32 9.85
N VAL A 31 20.14 4.23 8.88
CA VAL A 31 19.02 4.19 7.92
C VAL A 31 18.98 2.85 7.20
N ALA A 32 20.14 2.32 6.79
CA ALA A 32 20.23 1.00 6.14
C ALA A 32 19.76 -0.14 7.05
N GLY A 33 20.13 -0.13 8.34
CA GLY A 33 19.67 -1.14 9.30
C GLY A 33 18.16 -1.06 9.58
N ARG A 34 17.61 0.16 9.56
CA ARG A 34 16.16 0.36 9.70
C ARG A 34 15.41 -0.14 8.46
N ALA A 35 15.88 0.22 7.27
CA ALA A 35 15.30 -0.23 6.00
C ALA A 35 15.33 -1.75 5.85
N ALA A 36 16.38 -2.42 6.33
CA ALA A 36 16.49 -3.88 6.27
C ALA A 36 15.51 -4.61 7.22
N ARG A 37 15.16 -4.02 8.36
CA ARG A 37 14.22 -4.63 9.34
C ARG A 37 12.76 -4.44 8.97
N THR A 38 12.46 -3.40 8.24
CA THR A 38 11.07 -3.04 7.89
C THR A 38 10.35 -4.12 7.07
N PRO A 39 10.97 -4.76 6.06
CA PRO A 39 10.31 -5.80 5.29
C PRO A 39 10.20 -7.15 6.02
N ALA A 40 10.85 -7.34 7.18
CA ALA A 40 10.88 -8.62 7.88
C ALA A 40 9.48 -9.17 8.19
N ILE A 41 8.53 -8.30 8.56
CA ILE A 41 7.15 -8.73 8.83
C ILE A 41 6.47 -9.22 7.55
N VAL A 42 6.69 -8.54 6.42
CA VAL A 42 6.12 -8.97 5.12
C VAL A 42 6.67 -10.33 4.73
N VAL A 43 7.98 -10.55 4.89
CA VAL A 43 8.61 -11.85 4.61
C VAL A 43 8.02 -12.96 5.48
N LEU A 44 7.84 -12.71 6.78
CA LEU A 44 7.26 -13.67 7.72
C LEU A 44 5.80 -13.99 7.35
N VAL A 45 4.99 -12.97 7.10
CA VAL A 45 3.58 -13.14 6.70
C VAL A 45 3.50 -13.85 5.35
N THR A 46 4.36 -13.49 4.38
CA THR A 46 4.44 -14.16 3.08
C THR A 46 4.70 -15.66 3.23
N ALA A 47 5.68 -16.04 4.04
CA ALA A 47 5.98 -17.45 4.27
C ALA A 47 4.78 -18.21 4.86
N ALA A 48 4.12 -17.64 5.86
CA ALA A 48 2.94 -18.25 6.47
C ALA A 48 1.77 -18.36 5.47
N LEU A 49 1.52 -17.32 4.68
CA LEU A 49 0.45 -17.32 3.66
C LEU A 49 0.72 -18.31 2.53
N LEU A 50 1.96 -18.47 2.09
CA LEU A 50 2.31 -19.44 1.06
C LEU A 50 2.09 -20.88 1.55
N VAL A 51 2.42 -21.16 2.82
CA VAL A 51 2.11 -22.48 3.43
C VAL A 51 0.60 -22.71 3.47
N LEU A 52 -0.17 -21.73 3.94
CA LEU A 52 -1.64 -21.82 3.97
C LEU A 52 -2.24 -22.00 2.57
N ALA A 53 -1.72 -21.28 1.57
CA ALA A 53 -2.19 -21.41 0.19
C ALA A 53 -1.85 -22.78 -0.41
N ALA A 54 -0.69 -23.33 -0.11
CA ALA A 54 -0.28 -24.67 -0.57
C ALA A 54 -1.14 -25.78 0.08
N MET A 55 -1.64 -25.55 1.30
CA MET A 55 -2.53 -26.50 2.00
C MET A 55 -4.01 -26.37 1.60
N ALA A 56 -4.38 -25.32 0.88
CA ALA A 56 -5.75 -25.06 0.47
C ALA A 56 -6.01 -25.68 -0.91
N GLU A 57 -7.09 -26.46 -1.06
CA GLU A 57 -7.48 -27.07 -2.34
C GLU A 57 -7.70 -26.02 -3.44
N ASP A 58 -8.26 -24.85 -3.07
CA ASP A 58 -8.51 -23.70 -3.97
C ASP A 58 -7.46 -22.59 -3.79
N GLY A 59 -6.34 -22.89 -3.15
CA GLY A 59 -5.34 -21.88 -2.80
C GLY A 59 -4.56 -21.38 -4.00
N SER A 60 -4.76 -20.14 -4.39
CA SER A 60 -3.94 -19.49 -5.41
C SER A 60 -2.58 -19.06 -4.85
N VAL A 61 -1.61 -19.96 -4.88
CA VAL A 61 -0.21 -19.62 -4.52
C VAL A 61 0.28 -18.42 -5.34
N VAL A 62 -0.08 -18.35 -6.61
CA VAL A 62 0.27 -17.24 -7.50
C VAL A 62 -0.41 -15.94 -7.04
N GLY A 63 -1.68 -15.99 -6.65
CA GLY A 63 -2.41 -14.83 -6.10
C GLY A 63 -1.77 -14.31 -4.81
N VAL A 64 -1.40 -15.22 -3.90
CA VAL A 64 -0.66 -14.85 -2.67
C VAL A 64 0.68 -14.22 -3.01
N PHE A 65 1.47 -14.82 -3.89
CA PHE A 65 2.74 -14.24 -4.31
C PHE A 65 2.60 -12.83 -4.87
N ARG A 66 1.61 -12.60 -5.76
CA ARG A 66 1.35 -11.29 -6.36
C ARG A 66 0.87 -10.26 -5.34
N SER A 67 -0.04 -10.65 -4.43
CA SER A 67 -0.50 -9.76 -3.36
C SER A 67 0.64 -9.35 -2.43
N GLN A 68 1.54 -10.28 -2.10
CA GLN A 68 2.71 -10.00 -1.27
C GLN A 68 3.77 -9.16 -2.00
N ALA A 69 3.93 -9.32 -3.31
CA ALA A 69 4.76 -8.42 -4.10
C ALA A 69 4.24 -6.96 -4.02
N VAL A 70 2.93 -6.75 -4.06
CA VAL A 70 2.31 -5.43 -3.83
C VAL A 70 2.62 -4.93 -2.42
N ALA A 71 2.53 -5.78 -1.39
CA ALA A 71 2.88 -5.43 0.00
C ALA A 71 4.33 -4.95 0.12
N VAL A 72 5.28 -5.63 -0.55
CA VAL A 72 6.69 -5.19 -0.61
C VAL A 72 6.82 -3.80 -1.22
N GLY A 73 6.18 -3.56 -2.37
CA GLY A 73 6.17 -2.23 -2.99
C GLY A 73 5.60 -1.16 -2.05
N TRP A 74 4.51 -1.48 -1.37
CA TRP A 74 3.90 -0.61 -0.39
C TRP A 74 4.84 -0.26 0.76
N VAL A 75 5.55 -1.24 1.32
CA VAL A 75 6.57 -0.99 2.35
C VAL A 75 7.67 -0.07 1.84
N VAL A 76 8.15 -0.24 0.62
CA VAL A 76 9.18 0.65 0.03
C VAL A 76 8.67 2.08 -0.05
N LEU A 77 7.42 2.30 -0.48
CA LEU A 77 6.81 3.63 -0.50
C LEU A 77 6.72 4.23 0.90
N LEU A 78 6.21 3.49 1.87
CA LEU A 78 6.08 3.93 3.26
C LEU A 78 7.45 4.27 3.88
N VAL A 79 8.48 3.48 3.61
CA VAL A 79 9.86 3.75 4.06
C VAL A 79 10.40 5.06 3.46
N GLY A 80 10.16 5.28 2.16
CA GLY A 80 10.52 6.54 1.51
C GLY A 80 9.80 7.74 2.12
N MET A 81 8.50 7.62 2.35
CA MET A 81 7.70 8.66 3.04
C MET A 81 8.23 8.94 4.45
N ALA A 82 8.47 7.88 5.23
CA ALA A 82 9.00 8.01 6.59
C ALA A 82 10.36 8.72 6.62
N ALA A 83 11.25 8.44 5.66
CA ALA A 83 12.55 9.10 5.56
C ALA A 83 12.43 10.60 5.27
N VAL A 84 11.52 10.98 4.37
CA VAL A 84 11.24 12.40 4.08
C VAL A 84 10.62 13.10 5.27
N LEU A 85 9.62 12.49 5.90
CA LEU A 85 8.93 13.05 7.07
C LEU A 85 9.86 13.18 8.28
N GLU A 86 10.74 12.19 8.51
CA GLU A 86 11.75 12.27 9.57
C GLU A 86 12.69 13.46 9.34
N ARG A 87 13.01 13.71 8.08
CA ARG A 87 13.86 14.86 7.73
C ARG A 87 13.16 16.21 7.92
N LEU A 88 11.88 16.31 7.58
CA LEU A 88 11.11 17.56 7.59
C LEU A 88 10.59 17.91 8.99
N ALA A 89 10.09 16.93 9.71
CA ALA A 89 9.36 17.12 10.96
C ALA A 89 10.03 16.47 12.19
N GLY A 90 11.11 15.71 11.98
CA GLY A 90 11.76 14.95 13.04
C GLY A 90 11.11 13.57 13.29
N PRO A 91 11.76 12.75 14.17
CA PRO A 91 11.40 11.33 14.28
C PRO A 91 10.00 11.08 14.85
N ARG A 92 9.59 11.78 15.92
CA ARG A 92 8.27 11.54 16.55
C ARG A 92 7.08 11.88 15.66
N PRO A 93 7.00 13.09 15.06
CA PRO A 93 5.95 13.40 14.10
C PRO A 93 5.96 12.47 12.87
N ALA A 94 7.15 12.08 12.37
CA ALA A 94 7.27 11.20 11.23
C ALA A 94 6.59 9.84 11.45
N GLN A 95 6.64 9.29 12.66
CA GLN A 95 5.94 8.03 12.99
C GLN A 95 4.44 8.15 12.74
N VAL A 96 3.83 9.17 13.34
CA VAL A 96 2.38 9.39 13.24
C VAL A 96 1.98 9.77 11.83
N LEU A 97 2.72 10.68 11.19
CA LEU A 97 2.43 11.14 9.83
C LEU A 97 2.57 10.02 8.80
N THR A 98 3.55 9.12 8.93
CA THR A 98 3.68 7.96 8.05
C THR A 98 2.46 7.06 8.14
N ALA A 99 1.98 6.77 9.36
CA ALA A 99 0.78 5.97 9.57
C ALA A 99 -0.46 6.66 8.98
N LEU A 100 -0.67 7.93 9.29
CA LEU A 100 -1.82 8.71 8.81
C LEU A 100 -1.85 8.83 7.28
N LEU A 101 -0.73 9.15 6.65
CA LEU A 101 -0.64 9.25 5.19
C LEU A 101 -0.80 7.89 4.52
N GLY A 102 -0.25 6.82 5.11
CA GLY A 102 -0.47 5.48 4.60
C GLY A 102 -1.95 5.08 4.66
N TRP A 103 -2.62 5.34 5.77
CA TRP A 103 -4.06 5.10 5.87
C TRP A 103 -4.89 6.02 4.96
N ALA A 104 -4.45 7.27 4.73
CA ALA A 104 -5.08 8.16 3.77
C ALA A 104 -5.00 7.61 2.33
N VAL A 105 -3.89 6.97 1.93
CA VAL A 105 -3.77 6.31 0.61
C VAL A 105 -4.74 5.14 0.51
N ILE A 106 -4.83 4.29 1.54
CA ILE A 106 -5.79 3.17 1.57
C ILE A 106 -7.22 3.68 1.56
N GLY A 107 -7.52 4.71 2.35
CA GLY A 107 -8.85 5.34 2.43
C GLY A 107 -9.19 6.27 1.27
N ALA A 108 -8.24 6.59 0.40
CA ALA A 108 -8.44 7.56 -0.69
C ALA A 108 -9.59 7.19 -1.62
N MET A 109 -9.88 5.90 -1.80
CA MET A 109 -11.02 5.44 -2.60
C MET A 109 -12.37 5.91 -2.03
N ILE A 110 -12.50 6.06 -0.70
CA ILE A 110 -13.71 6.54 -0.05
C ILE A 110 -13.85 8.05 -0.26
N LEU A 111 -12.72 8.76 -0.18
CA LEU A 111 -12.66 10.21 -0.28
C LEU A 111 -12.61 10.72 -1.73
N ALA A 112 -12.27 9.86 -2.69
CA ALA A 112 -12.09 10.26 -4.07
C ALA A 112 -13.39 10.58 -4.81
N GLY A 113 -14.55 10.06 -4.35
CA GLY A 113 -15.85 10.32 -4.99
C GLY A 113 -16.10 11.81 -5.22
N PRO A 114 -16.11 12.65 -4.17
CA PRO A 114 -16.28 14.09 -4.32
C PRO A 114 -15.25 14.76 -5.24
N VAL A 115 -13.98 14.30 -5.19
CA VAL A 115 -12.91 14.84 -6.04
C VAL A 115 -13.16 14.50 -7.52
N VAL A 116 -13.58 13.26 -7.80
CA VAL A 116 -13.90 12.83 -9.17
C VAL A 116 -15.08 13.61 -9.74
N GLU A 117 -16.09 13.94 -8.92
CA GLU A 117 -17.22 14.75 -9.37
C GLU A 117 -16.84 16.21 -9.69
N MET A 118 -15.80 16.75 -9.05
CA MET A 118 -15.30 18.09 -9.33
C MET A 118 -14.46 18.18 -10.61
N VAL A 119 -14.03 17.05 -11.17
CA VAL A 119 -13.16 17.01 -12.34
C VAL A 119 -13.96 16.79 -13.62
N GLY A 120 -13.61 17.45 -14.71
CA GLY A 120 -14.28 17.28 -16.01
C GLY A 120 -14.13 15.85 -16.58
N GLU A 121 -15.11 15.43 -17.39
CA GLU A 121 -15.22 14.05 -17.93
C GLU A 121 -13.91 13.44 -18.45
N PRO A 122 -13.08 14.13 -19.26
CA PRO A 122 -11.86 13.49 -19.78
C PRO A 122 -10.83 13.17 -18.70
N ALA A 123 -10.85 13.86 -17.56
CA ALA A 123 -9.91 13.64 -16.48
C ALA A 123 -10.42 12.64 -15.42
N LYS A 124 -11.73 12.41 -15.31
CA LYS A 124 -12.35 11.47 -14.37
C LYS A 124 -11.72 10.09 -14.46
N ALA A 125 -11.64 9.51 -15.66
CA ALA A 125 -11.03 8.21 -15.88
C ALA A 125 -9.59 8.12 -15.37
N THR A 126 -8.81 9.18 -15.57
CA THR A 126 -7.41 9.23 -15.11
C THR A 126 -7.33 9.30 -13.60
N VAL A 127 -8.15 10.14 -12.96
CA VAL A 127 -8.19 10.28 -11.49
C VAL A 127 -8.63 8.97 -10.84
N VAL A 128 -9.70 8.36 -11.33
CA VAL A 128 -10.20 7.08 -10.81
C VAL A 128 -9.13 5.99 -10.92
N ARG A 129 -8.51 5.83 -12.10
CA ARG A 129 -7.44 4.83 -12.29
C ARG A 129 -6.25 5.12 -11.38
N ALA A 130 -5.84 6.37 -11.22
CA ALA A 130 -4.74 6.74 -10.35
C ALA A 130 -5.03 6.36 -8.88
N VAL A 131 -6.22 6.70 -8.37
CA VAL A 131 -6.62 6.37 -6.99
C VAL A 131 -6.67 4.86 -6.76
N VAL A 132 -7.26 4.12 -7.70
CA VAL A 132 -7.41 2.65 -7.56
C VAL A 132 -6.06 1.95 -7.68
N HIS A 133 -5.20 2.33 -8.63
CA HIS A 133 -3.86 1.75 -8.75
C HIS A 133 -2.91 2.16 -7.62
N ALA A 134 -3.10 3.33 -7.02
CA ALA A 134 -2.31 3.75 -5.86
C ALA A 134 -2.68 2.97 -4.58
N ASN A 135 -3.87 2.36 -4.53
CA ASN A 135 -4.34 1.64 -3.36
C ASN A 135 -3.81 0.20 -3.32
N PRO A 136 -2.85 -0.11 -2.45
CA PRO A 136 -2.24 -1.44 -2.40
C PRO A 136 -3.22 -2.52 -1.95
N LEU A 137 -4.20 -2.17 -1.10
CA LEU A 137 -5.19 -3.10 -0.59
C LEU A 137 -6.10 -3.62 -1.71
N LEU A 138 -6.63 -2.71 -2.55
CA LEU A 138 -7.51 -3.09 -3.65
C LEU A 138 -6.81 -4.02 -4.65
N VAL A 139 -5.56 -3.72 -4.97
CA VAL A 139 -4.78 -4.51 -5.93
C VAL A 139 -4.42 -5.89 -5.36
N ALA A 140 -3.98 -5.94 -4.10
CA ALA A 140 -3.64 -7.20 -3.44
C ALA A 140 -4.84 -8.14 -3.31
N GLU A 141 -5.99 -7.61 -2.91
CA GLU A 141 -7.21 -8.39 -2.75
C GLU A 141 -7.78 -8.87 -4.10
N GLN A 142 -7.64 -8.07 -5.15
CA GLN A 142 -8.04 -8.50 -6.49
C GLN A 142 -7.24 -9.72 -6.96
N GLU A 143 -5.94 -9.79 -6.67
CA GLU A 143 -5.11 -10.95 -7.01
C GLU A 143 -5.52 -12.22 -6.24
N LEU A 144 -6.19 -12.06 -5.10
CA LEU A 144 -6.83 -13.14 -4.35
C LEU A 144 -8.29 -13.42 -4.78
N GLY A 145 -8.74 -12.79 -5.86
CA GLY A 145 -10.09 -12.98 -6.42
C GLY A 145 -11.20 -12.26 -5.66
N LEU A 146 -10.88 -11.30 -4.77
CA LEU A 146 -11.88 -10.46 -4.13
C LEU A 146 -12.09 -9.19 -4.96
N ARG A 147 -13.35 -8.94 -5.33
CA ARG A 147 -13.74 -7.71 -6.01
C ARG A 147 -14.35 -6.73 -5.01
N TRP A 148 -13.50 -6.06 -4.24
CA TRP A 148 -13.94 -5.10 -3.22
C TRP A 148 -14.91 -4.05 -3.76
N MET A 149 -14.64 -3.56 -4.96
CA MET A 149 -15.46 -2.52 -5.61
C MET A 149 -16.88 -3.01 -5.93
N HIS A 150 -17.13 -4.33 -5.95
CA HIS A 150 -18.45 -4.93 -6.17
C HIS A 150 -19.11 -5.40 -4.87
N GLN A 151 -18.54 -5.12 -3.70
CA GLN A 151 -19.16 -5.45 -2.43
C GLN A 151 -20.19 -4.37 -2.05
N ALA A 152 -21.38 -4.81 -1.61
CA ALA A 152 -22.47 -3.91 -1.20
C ALA A 152 -22.03 -2.88 -0.14
N LEU A 153 -21.10 -3.26 0.75
CA LEU A 153 -20.54 -2.36 1.75
C LEU A 153 -19.71 -1.24 1.12
N THR A 154 -18.90 -1.55 0.10
CA THR A 154 -18.07 -0.57 -0.60
C THR A 154 -18.92 0.43 -1.36
N TYR A 155 -20.00 -0.01 -1.99
CA TYR A 155 -20.95 0.86 -2.69
C TYR A 155 -21.59 1.90 -1.76
N ARG A 156 -21.83 1.55 -0.49
CA ARG A 156 -22.38 2.50 0.48
C ARG A 156 -21.43 3.62 0.87
N PHE A 157 -20.12 3.38 0.81
CA PHE A 157 -19.09 4.32 1.24
C PHE A 157 -18.35 4.98 0.10
N SER A 158 -18.37 4.40 -1.09
CA SER A 158 -17.66 4.94 -2.25
C SER A 158 -18.54 4.89 -3.50
N PRO A 159 -18.99 6.05 -4.01
CA PRO A 159 -19.71 6.10 -5.27
C PRO A 159 -18.86 5.65 -6.47
N LEU A 160 -17.54 5.52 -6.31
CA LEU A 160 -16.64 5.09 -7.38
C LEU A 160 -17.03 3.72 -7.96
N GLY A 161 -17.46 2.76 -7.10
CA GLY A 161 -17.85 1.43 -7.55
C GLY A 161 -19.11 1.42 -8.42
N GLU A 162 -20.10 2.23 -8.06
CA GLU A 162 -21.39 2.27 -8.74
C GLU A 162 -21.35 3.10 -10.04
N SER A 163 -20.74 4.29 -9.97
CA SER A 163 -20.75 5.24 -11.08
C SER A 163 -19.64 5.05 -12.10
N TYR A 164 -18.53 4.39 -11.72
CA TYR A 164 -17.30 4.33 -12.53
C TYR A 164 -16.74 2.91 -12.70
N ASP A 165 -17.54 1.88 -12.49
CA ASP A 165 -17.15 0.46 -12.60
C ASP A 165 -16.43 0.13 -13.91
N TYR A 166 -16.92 0.69 -15.02
CA TYR A 166 -16.36 0.49 -16.36
C TYR A 166 -14.93 1.06 -16.54
N LEU A 167 -14.45 1.90 -15.62
CA LEU A 167 -13.13 2.52 -15.69
C LEU A 167 -12.02 1.69 -15.02
N PHE A 168 -12.38 0.71 -14.19
CA PHE A 168 -11.38 0.02 -13.37
C PHE A 168 -10.59 -1.02 -14.14
N GLY A 169 -11.23 -1.83 -14.97
CA GLY A 169 -10.56 -2.94 -15.62
C GLY A 169 -9.83 -3.88 -14.66
N HIS A 170 -8.98 -4.74 -15.18
CA HIS A 170 -8.10 -5.57 -14.36
C HIS A 170 -6.89 -4.76 -13.87
N LEU A 171 -6.75 -4.64 -12.53
CA LEU A 171 -5.62 -3.93 -11.93
C LEU A 171 -4.36 -4.79 -12.07
N MET A 172 -3.37 -4.27 -12.76
CA MET A 172 -2.11 -5.00 -12.95
C MET A 172 -1.21 -4.81 -11.74
N TRP A 173 -1.09 -5.83 -10.90
CA TRP A 173 -0.29 -5.84 -9.67
C TRP A 173 1.14 -5.32 -9.85
N TRP A 174 1.79 -5.67 -10.95
CA TRP A 174 3.16 -5.23 -11.23
C TRP A 174 3.29 -3.73 -11.50
N LYS A 175 2.25 -3.08 -12.06
CA LYS A 175 2.24 -1.62 -12.24
C LYS A 175 2.21 -0.91 -10.89
N THR A 176 1.36 -1.39 -9.97
CA THR A 176 1.28 -0.87 -8.60
C THR A 176 2.59 -1.11 -7.85
N LEU A 177 3.15 -2.32 -7.93
CA LEU A 177 4.46 -2.64 -7.38
C LEU A 177 5.53 -1.65 -7.87
N LEU A 178 5.68 -1.51 -9.19
CA LEU A 178 6.69 -0.61 -9.78
C LEU A 178 6.47 0.85 -9.39
N ALA A 179 5.23 1.34 -9.44
CA ALA A 179 4.90 2.71 -9.05
C ALA A 179 5.31 2.99 -7.59
N HIS A 180 4.98 2.08 -6.68
CA HIS A 180 5.36 2.21 -5.28
C HIS A 180 6.86 2.11 -5.05
N VAL A 181 7.55 1.18 -5.73
CA VAL A 181 9.01 1.03 -5.62
C VAL A 181 9.72 2.28 -6.16
N PHE A 182 9.34 2.78 -7.33
CA PHE A 182 9.96 3.98 -7.90
C PHE A 182 9.71 5.22 -7.04
N ALA A 183 8.45 5.46 -6.64
CA ALA A 183 8.10 6.60 -5.79
C ALA A 183 8.81 6.50 -4.42
N GLY A 184 8.77 5.34 -3.78
CA GLY A 184 9.40 5.12 -2.48
C GLY A 184 10.92 5.26 -2.54
N SER A 185 11.58 4.73 -3.59
CA SER A 185 13.03 4.87 -3.77
C SER A 185 13.42 6.32 -4.01
N ALA A 186 12.67 7.07 -4.82
CA ALA A 186 12.92 8.50 -5.05
C ALA A 186 12.78 9.30 -3.75
N LEU A 187 11.73 9.04 -2.97
CA LEU A 187 11.53 9.66 -1.66
C LEU A 187 12.66 9.29 -0.67
N LEU A 188 13.11 8.03 -0.67
CA LEU A 188 14.19 7.58 0.19
C LEU A 188 15.50 8.29 -0.14
N VAL A 189 15.86 8.39 -1.42
CA VAL A 189 17.04 9.13 -1.88
C VAL A 189 16.96 10.60 -1.46
N PHE A 190 15.79 11.23 -1.64
CA PHE A 190 15.57 12.61 -1.19
C PHE A 190 15.67 12.75 0.33
N GLY A 191 15.09 11.82 1.09
CA GLY A 191 15.12 11.83 2.56
C GLY A 191 16.53 11.66 3.13
N VAL A 192 17.37 10.82 2.50
CA VAL A 192 18.72 10.49 2.97
C VAL A 192 19.80 11.43 2.42
N GLY A 193 19.65 11.90 1.18
CA GLY A 193 20.72 12.49 0.35
C GLY A 193 21.37 13.78 0.86
N ARG A 194 20.78 14.50 1.84
CA ARG A 194 21.31 15.78 2.34
C ARG A 194 21.90 15.77 3.76
N ARG A 195 21.94 14.63 4.43
CA ARG A 195 22.59 14.58 5.78
C ARG A 195 24.13 14.74 5.73
N ARG A 196 24.76 14.68 4.54
CA ARG A 196 26.23 14.72 4.38
C ARG A 196 26.83 16.11 4.24
N VAL A 197 26.06 17.20 4.23
CA VAL A 197 26.56 18.56 3.95
C VAL A 197 26.74 19.40 5.24
N GLY A 198 26.48 18.85 6.41
CA GLY A 198 26.51 19.59 7.68
C GLY A 198 27.23 18.89 8.85
N ALA A 199 28.19 17.99 8.57
CA ALA A 199 29.01 17.37 9.61
C ALA A 199 30.47 17.81 9.47
#